data_4a93b85449666069153ef6bde51bb0a9
#
_entry.id   4a93b85449666069153ef6bde51bb0a9
#
_cell.length_a   1.000
_cell.length_b   1.000
_cell.length_c   1.000
_cell.angle_alpha   90.00
_cell.angle_beta   90.00
_cell.angle_gamma   90.00
#
_symmetry.space_group_name_H-M   'P 1'
#
loop_
_entity.id
_entity.type
_entity.pdbx_description
1 polymer ?
#
loop_
_entity_poly.entity_id
_entity_poly.type
_entity_poly.pdbx_seq_one_letter_code
_entity_poly.pdbx_strand_id
1 'polypeptide(L)'
;ASGAPVEAFHRICPPIKPAQCSQRSTRATDQPSCVHAIVQDSIRASRIAAGLVSMGTAVATAYTMAGKNEEDGSTVFRPGTAASSPVRTVVALALWLGAIHFNLLLVLASVFVFPGRIAALVLGTQLFFMFAPVSNTNGWGRNVARFICKHAVGYFPITLHVEDYDAFDPNTAYVFGYEPHCAMPLGLWVVAAPMGFMPLPKMKILASSAAFYTPFQRQIWTWLGLVPASRKNFSYYLGAGYSCAVVPGGLREMLYMDHEPDSEVAFIRSRKGFVRIAIQTGCPLVPVFCFGQDRVYNWWRPGSNLLVKIAGLLKAPAIVFWGKFGTFIPFQLPMHVFVGRPIEVTKNNQPTMDEINEVHEKFVMALQELFNKHKYKVGCPNLQLQVI
;
A
#
# COMPACT_ATOMS: atom_id res chain seq x y z
N ALA A 1 -5.58 -12.53 40.30
CA ALA A 1 -4.42 -13.35 40.60
C ALA A 1 -3.93 -14.02 39.33
N SER A 2 -2.62 -14.01 39.12
CA SER A 2 -1.77 -14.65 38.14
C SER A 2 -1.71 -14.04 36.74
N GLY A 3 -0.66 -13.21 36.56
CA GLY A 3 -0.11 -12.83 35.29
C GLY A 3 0.67 -13.99 34.67
N ALA A 4 0.75 -13.97 33.32
CA ALA A 4 1.63 -14.80 32.55
C ALA A 4 2.32 -13.91 31.48
N PRO A 5 3.56 -14.20 31.05
CA PRO A 5 4.55 -13.19 30.71
C PRO A 5 4.52 -12.76 29.25
N VAL A 6 4.74 -11.47 29.04
CA VAL A 6 4.81 -10.75 27.73
C VAL A 6 6.22 -10.81 27.11
N GLU A 7 7.12 -11.67 27.58
CA GLU A 7 8.56 -11.60 27.22
C GLU A 7 9.01 -12.36 25.96
N ALA A 8 8.14 -13.09 25.27
CA ALA A 8 8.59 -13.94 24.14
C ALA A 8 8.67 -13.24 22.76
N PHE A 9 8.33 -11.95 22.64
CA PHE A 9 8.19 -11.28 21.33
C PHE A 9 9.38 -10.39 20.89
N HIS A 10 10.45 -10.32 21.68
CA HIS A 10 11.53 -9.34 21.45
C HIS A 10 12.72 -9.81 20.58
N ARG A 11 12.70 -11.02 20.00
CA ARG A 11 13.90 -11.59 19.32
C ARG A 11 13.89 -11.58 17.78
N ILE A 12 13.00 -10.87 17.09
CA ILE A 12 12.93 -10.99 15.61
C ILE A 12 13.50 -9.80 14.84
N CYS A 13 13.87 -8.70 15.47
CA CYS A 13 14.66 -7.64 14.84
C CYS A 13 15.46 -6.90 15.92
N PRO A 14 16.79 -7.02 15.94
CA PRO A 14 17.58 -6.21 16.86
C PRO A 14 17.56 -4.73 16.44
N PRO A 15 17.47 -3.78 17.39
CA PRO A 15 17.58 -2.37 17.10
C PRO A 15 19.05 -2.02 16.80
N ILE A 16 19.27 -1.26 15.74
CA ILE A 16 20.56 -0.63 15.47
C ILE A 16 20.73 0.47 16.54
N LYS A 17 21.72 0.30 17.42
CA LYS A 17 22.10 1.32 18.41
C LYS A 17 22.82 2.46 17.71
N PRO A 18 22.59 3.73 18.09
CA PRO A 18 23.42 4.83 17.66
C PRO A 18 24.82 4.70 18.31
N ALA A 19 25.86 4.85 17.50
CA ALA A 19 27.24 4.83 17.96
C ALA A 19 27.52 6.05 18.88
N GLN A 20 27.77 5.79 20.15
CA GLN A 20 28.35 6.75 21.06
C GLN A 20 29.85 6.83 20.77
N CYS A 21 30.29 7.99 20.30
CA CYS A 21 31.70 8.32 20.15
C CYS A 21 32.25 8.70 21.55
N SER A 22 32.96 7.77 22.20
CA SER A 22 33.74 8.05 23.43
C SER A 22 35.22 8.21 23.03
N GLN A 23 35.75 9.38 23.29
CA GLN A 23 37.19 9.68 23.17
C GLN A 23 38.01 8.78 24.10
N ARG A 24 38.89 7.97 23.55
CA ARG A 24 40.13 7.53 24.23
C ARG A 24 41.26 7.35 23.21
N SER A 25 42.34 7.95 23.59
CA SER A 25 43.64 8.09 22.97
C SER A 25 44.40 6.78 22.74
N THR A 26 45.15 6.77 21.61
CA THR A 26 46.41 6.05 21.33
C THR A 26 46.38 4.52 21.23
N ARG A 27 46.38 4.00 20.00
CA ARG A 27 47.43 3.18 19.35
C ARG A 27 47.01 2.81 17.93
N ALA A 28 47.86 3.11 16.98
CA ALA A 28 47.72 2.77 15.58
C ALA A 28 47.88 1.25 15.39
N THR A 29 46.89 0.61 14.75
CA THR A 29 47.03 -0.52 13.82
C THR A 29 45.65 -0.85 13.26
N ASP A 30 45.50 -0.79 11.96
CA ASP A 30 44.53 -1.39 11.05
C ASP A 30 43.07 -1.54 11.53
N GLN A 31 42.27 -0.47 11.39
CA GLN A 31 40.83 -0.56 11.21
C GLN A 31 40.45 0.10 9.88
N PRO A 32 39.58 -0.54 9.07
CA PRO A 32 39.03 0.12 7.88
C PRO A 32 38.24 1.36 8.30
N SER A 33 38.72 2.51 7.81
CA SER A 33 38.25 3.83 8.19
C SER A 33 36.74 4.01 8.07
N CYS A 34 36.15 4.78 8.99
CA CYS A 34 34.74 5.21 8.99
C CYS A 34 34.29 5.76 7.62
N VAL A 35 35.19 6.28 6.83
CA VAL A 35 35.02 6.73 5.45
C VAL A 35 34.57 5.57 4.54
N HIS A 36 35.10 4.35 4.76
CA HIS A 36 34.70 3.17 3.94
C HIS A 36 33.27 2.73 4.20
N ALA A 37 32.77 2.82 5.43
CA ALA A 37 31.38 2.53 5.78
C ALA A 37 30.43 3.58 5.21
N ILE A 38 30.78 4.86 5.31
CA ILE A 38 29.96 5.95 4.74
C ILE A 38 29.93 5.90 3.21
N VAL A 39 31.05 5.55 2.56
CA VAL A 39 31.11 5.37 1.11
C VAL A 39 30.31 4.14 0.68
N GLN A 40 30.34 3.03 1.41
CA GLN A 40 29.54 1.83 1.15
C GLN A 40 28.04 2.09 1.32
N ASP A 41 27.62 2.83 2.33
CA ASP A 41 26.24 3.21 2.54
C ASP A 41 25.75 4.22 1.48
N SER A 42 26.59 5.14 1.04
CA SER A 42 26.31 6.05 -0.08
C SER A 42 26.17 5.30 -1.41
N ILE A 43 27.04 4.32 -1.67
CA ILE A 43 26.95 3.45 -2.87
C ILE A 43 25.71 2.55 -2.79
N ARG A 44 25.34 2.06 -1.60
CA ARG A 44 24.08 1.32 -1.40
C ARG A 44 22.86 2.21 -1.65
N ALA A 45 22.82 3.41 -1.12
CA ALA A 45 21.76 4.38 -1.34
C ALA A 45 21.64 4.75 -2.84
N SER A 46 22.76 4.98 -3.51
CA SER A 46 22.82 5.25 -4.95
C SER A 46 22.33 4.06 -5.80
N ARG A 47 22.67 2.83 -5.42
CA ARG A 47 22.18 1.62 -6.11
C ARG A 47 20.68 1.35 -5.88
N ILE A 48 20.15 1.72 -4.70
CA ILE A 48 18.70 1.66 -4.41
C ILE A 48 17.98 2.73 -5.23
N ALA A 49 18.51 3.95 -5.29
CA ALA A 49 17.95 5.03 -6.10
C ALA A 49 17.98 4.70 -7.60
N ALA A 50 19.10 4.17 -8.11
CA ALA A 50 19.21 3.72 -9.51
C ALA A 50 18.26 2.54 -9.83
N GLY A 51 18.02 1.65 -8.86
CA GLY A 51 17.04 0.57 -8.99
C GLY A 51 15.59 1.08 -9.06
N LEU A 52 15.26 2.11 -8.28
CA LEU A 52 13.93 2.76 -8.28
C LEU A 52 13.70 3.56 -9.57
N VAL A 53 14.72 4.30 -10.04
CA VAL A 53 14.68 5.00 -11.35
C VAL A 53 14.51 4.00 -12.50
N SER A 54 15.21 2.87 -12.48
CA SER A 54 15.05 1.79 -13.46
C SER A 54 13.68 1.11 -13.40
N MET A 55 13.02 1.07 -12.23
CA MET A 55 11.64 0.58 -12.11
C MET A 55 10.65 1.59 -12.73
N GLY A 56 10.83 2.88 -12.48
CA GLY A 56 10.00 3.93 -13.05
C GLY A 56 10.05 3.97 -14.59
N THR A 57 11.24 3.85 -15.18
CA THR A 57 11.41 3.84 -16.65
C THR A 57 10.80 2.61 -17.33
N ALA A 58 10.80 1.43 -16.68
CA ALA A 58 10.20 0.22 -17.24
C ALA A 58 8.65 0.26 -17.25
N VAL A 59 8.04 1.04 -16.36
CA VAL A 59 6.59 1.21 -16.27
C VAL A 59 6.11 2.43 -17.06
N ALA A 60 6.95 3.47 -17.18
CA ALA A 60 6.65 4.65 -18.00
C ALA A 60 6.33 4.33 -19.47
N THR A 61 6.75 3.16 -19.98
CA THR A 61 6.34 2.67 -21.30
C THR A 61 4.91 2.12 -21.35
N ALA A 62 4.28 1.83 -20.21
CA ALA A 62 2.91 1.33 -20.13
C ALA A 62 1.86 2.44 -19.96
N TYR A 63 2.30 3.64 -19.58
CA TYR A 63 1.44 4.82 -19.41
C TYR A 63 2.03 6.01 -20.14
N THR A 64 1.17 6.77 -20.78
CA THR A 64 1.55 8.02 -21.45
C THR A 64 1.15 9.19 -20.56
N MET A 65 2.07 10.12 -20.32
CA MET A 65 1.73 11.39 -19.71
C MET A 65 0.84 12.16 -20.67
N ALA A 66 -0.41 12.38 -20.31
CA ALA A 66 -1.36 13.06 -21.21
C ALA A 66 -1.20 14.59 -21.22
N GLY A 67 -0.33 15.14 -20.38
CA GLY A 67 -0.13 16.60 -20.24
C GLY A 67 -1.03 17.23 -19.18
N LYS A 68 -0.91 18.56 -19.04
CA LYS A 68 -1.80 19.34 -18.21
C LYS A 68 -3.16 19.44 -18.90
N ASN A 69 -4.23 19.21 -18.16
CA ASN A 69 -5.58 19.45 -18.62
C ASN A 69 -5.80 20.98 -18.69
N GLU A 70 -6.16 21.50 -19.86
CA GLU A 70 -6.33 22.95 -20.05
C GLU A 70 -7.50 23.54 -19.24
N GLU A 71 -8.51 22.71 -18.91
CA GLU A 71 -9.70 23.18 -18.18
C GLU A 71 -9.45 23.42 -16.68
N ASP A 72 -8.61 22.61 -16.03
CA ASP A 72 -8.43 22.66 -14.57
C ASP A 72 -6.97 22.63 -14.11
N GLY A 73 -6.02 22.62 -15.04
CA GLY A 73 -4.59 22.60 -14.77
C GLY A 73 -4.07 21.28 -14.16
N SER A 74 -4.92 20.26 -14.02
CA SER A 74 -4.53 18.98 -13.45
C SER A 74 -3.58 18.21 -14.39
N THR A 75 -2.64 17.47 -13.81
CA THR A 75 -1.77 16.56 -14.56
C THR A 75 -2.42 15.19 -14.65
N VAL A 76 -2.56 14.66 -15.85
CA VAL A 76 -3.28 13.41 -16.12
C VAL A 76 -2.33 12.36 -16.72
N PHE A 77 -2.33 11.16 -16.12
CA PHE A 77 -1.60 9.99 -16.62
C PHE A 77 -2.61 8.93 -17.05
N ARG A 78 -2.49 8.45 -18.30
CA ARG A 78 -3.40 7.44 -18.86
C ARG A 78 -2.66 6.16 -19.21
N PRO A 79 -3.37 5.02 -19.27
CA PRO A 79 -2.78 3.77 -19.75
C PRO A 79 -2.18 3.95 -21.14
N GLY A 80 -0.95 3.45 -21.33
CA GLY A 80 -0.35 3.38 -22.66
C GLY A 80 -1.03 2.32 -23.52
N THR A 81 -0.98 2.50 -24.83
CA THR A 81 -1.56 1.57 -25.83
C THR A 81 -0.72 0.31 -26.05
N ALA A 82 0.40 0.15 -25.36
CA ALA A 82 1.29 -1.00 -25.54
C ALA A 82 0.59 -2.30 -25.11
N ALA A 83 0.23 -3.13 -26.07
CA ALA A 83 -0.39 -4.42 -25.85
C ALA A 83 0.55 -5.34 -25.04
N SER A 84 0.19 -5.60 -23.82
CA SER A 84 0.84 -6.63 -23.01
C SER A 84 0.39 -8.03 -23.49
N SER A 85 1.32 -9.00 -23.57
CA SER A 85 0.94 -10.37 -23.87
C SER A 85 -0.09 -10.88 -22.84
N PRO A 86 -1.26 -11.42 -23.26
CA PRO A 86 -2.31 -11.90 -22.33
C PRO A 86 -1.76 -12.89 -21.30
N VAL A 87 -0.88 -13.80 -21.72
CA VAL A 87 -0.26 -14.79 -20.83
C VAL A 87 0.59 -14.11 -19.75
N ARG A 88 1.43 -13.15 -20.11
CA ARG A 88 2.27 -12.42 -19.16
C ARG A 88 1.42 -11.61 -18.17
N THR A 89 0.34 -11.02 -18.66
CA THR A 89 -0.62 -10.29 -17.81
C THR A 89 -1.28 -11.21 -16.80
N VAL A 90 -1.78 -12.38 -17.22
CA VAL A 90 -2.38 -13.37 -16.30
C VAL A 90 -1.37 -13.85 -15.27
N VAL A 91 -0.14 -14.16 -15.68
CA VAL A 91 0.93 -14.58 -14.76
C VAL A 91 1.26 -13.46 -13.77
N ALA A 92 1.35 -12.21 -14.21
CA ALA A 92 1.62 -11.07 -13.34
C ALA A 92 0.49 -10.84 -12.32
N LEU A 93 -0.77 -10.94 -12.76
CA LEU A 93 -1.95 -10.86 -11.87
C LEU A 93 -2.00 -12.03 -10.89
N ALA A 94 -1.68 -13.25 -11.34
CA ALA A 94 -1.62 -14.43 -10.47
C ALA A 94 -0.57 -14.27 -9.37
N LEU A 95 0.61 -13.77 -9.70
CA LEU A 95 1.66 -13.48 -8.73
C LEU A 95 1.24 -12.39 -7.75
N TRP A 96 0.60 -11.33 -8.23
CA TRP A 96 0.25 -10.18 -7.40
C TRP A 96 -0.97 -10.42 -6.51
N LEU A 97 -2.06 -10.94 -7.09
CA LEU A 97 -3.39 -11.06 -6.45
C LEU A 97 -3.75 -12.51 -6.13
N GLY A 98 -3.21 -13.48 -6.84
CA GLY A 98 -3.57 -14.88 -6.73
C GLY A 98 -3.05 -15.59 -5.47
N ALA A 99 -2.08 -15.02 -4.77
CA ALA A 99 -1.44 -15.68 -3.64
C ALA A 99 -2.42 -16.06 -2.51
N ILE A 100 -3.45 -15.24 -2.24
CA ILE A 100 -4.47 -15.53 -1.22
C ILE A 100 -5.24 -16.81 -1.60
N HIS A 101 -5.75 -16.86 -2.83
CA HIS A 101 -6.53 -18.00 -3.33
C HIS A 101 -5.67 -19.27 -3.41
N PHE A 102 -4.43 -19.11 -3.88
CA PHE A 102 -3.46 -20.22 -3.96
C PHE A 102 -3.18 -20.83 -2.57
N ASN A 103 -2.91 -20.02 -1.55
CA ASN A 103 -2.69 -20.52 -0.20
C ASN A 103 -3.95 -21.18 0.37
N LEU A 104 -5.13 -20.60 0.15
CA LEU A 104 -6.39 -21.20 0.57
C LEU A 104 -6.58 -22.57 -0.07
N LEU A 105 -6.38 -22.68 -1.38
CA LEU A 105 -6.49 -23.95 -2.11
C LEU A 105 -5.48 -24.99 -1.59
N LEU A 106 -4.23 -24.59 -1.31
CA LEU A 106 -3.23 -25.50 -0.74
C LEU A 106 -3.63 -26.01 0.64
N VAL A 107 -4.18 -25.14 1.50
CA VAL A 107 -4.68 -25.54 2.83
C VAL A 107 -5.84 -26.52 2.69
N LEU A 108 -6.84 -26.19 1.87
CA LEU A 108 -7.98 -27.07 1.62
C LEU A 108 -7.55 -28.42 1.04
N ALA A 109 -6.65 -28.42 0.05
CA ALA A 109 -6.11 -29.64 -0.52
C ALA A 109 -5.32 -30.47 0.52
N SER A 110 -4.58 -29.81 1.42
CA SER A 110 -3.85 -30.48 2.50
C SER A 110 -4.79 -31.15 3.51
N VAL A 111 -5.96 -30.57 3.75
CA VAL A 111 -6.93 -31.11 4.71
C VAL A 111 -7.78 -32.23 4.08
N PHE A 112 -8.20 -32.09 2.82
CA PHE A 112 -9.23 -32.94 2.24
C PHE A 112 -8.75 -33.90 1.16
N VAL A 113 -7.57 -33.63 0.54
CA VAL A 113 -7.14 -34.36 -0.67
C VAL A 113 -5.79 -35.07 -0.48
N PHE A 114 -4.80 -34.42 0.15
CA PHE A 114 -3.46 -34.95 0.19
C PHE A 114 -3.29 -36.04 1.26
N PRO A 115 -2.50 -37.10 0.96
CA PRO A 115 -2.03 -38.04 1.99
C PRO A 115 -1.26 -37.33 3.09
N GLY A 116 -1.36 -37.76 4.33
CA GLY A 116 -0.81 -37.07 5.51
C GLY A 116 0.64 -36.60 5.39
N ARG A 117 1.51 -37.42 4.74
CA ARG A 117 2.92 -37.06 4.51
C ARG A 117 3.05 -35.83 3.56
N ILE A 118 2.26 -35.81 2.48
CA ILE A 118 2.26 -34.69 1.51
C ILE A 118 1.64 -33.47 2.16
N ALA A 119 0.52 -33.61 2.87
CA ALA A 119 -0.11 -32.54 3.61
C ALA A 119 0.86 -31.89 4.60
N ALA A 120 1.59 -32.69 5.38
CA ALA A 120 2.59 -32.20 6.33
C ALA A 120 3.73 -31.43 5.63
N LEU A 121 4.22 -31.92 4.48
CA LEU A 121 5.24 -31.24 3.70
C LEU A 121 4.73 -29.89 3.17
N VAL A 122 3.52 -29.84 2.59
CA VAL A 122 2.92 -28.63 2.05
C VAL A 122 2.68 -27.58 3.14
N LEU A 123 2.07 -27.98 4.26
CA LEU A 123 1.82 -27.09 5.39
C LEU A 123 3.12 -26.62 6.05
N GLY A 124 4.11 -27.50 6.19
CA GLY A 124 5.44 -27.15 6.67
C GLY A 124 6.15 -26.15 5.78
N THR A 125 6.03 -26.29 4.46
CA THR A 125 6.57 -25.34 3.47
C THR A 125 5.86 -23.99 3.57
N GLN A 126 4.55 -23.97 3.73
CA GLN A 126 3.81 -22.72 3.94
C GLN A 126 4.24 -22.03 5.24
N LEU A 127 4.36 -22.79 6.33
CA LEU A 127 4.83 -22.28 7.60
C LEU A 127 6.25 -21.70 7.50
N PHE A 128 7.14 -22.36 6.78
CA PHE A 128 8.48 -21.83 6.50
C PHE A 128 8.41 -20.50 5.77
N PHE A 129 7.65 -20.38 4.67
CA PHE A 129 7.53 -19.13 3.92
C PHE A 129 6.79 -18.04 4.68
N MET A 130 5.95 -18.37 5.65
CA MET A 130 5.30 -17.41 6.54
C MET A 130 6.32 -16.66 7.42
N PHE A 131 7.41 -17.29 7.82
CA PHE A 131 8.40 -16.73 8.73
C PHE A 131 9.77 -16.45 8.11
N ALA A 132 10.07 -17.02 6.94
CA ALA A 132 11.34 -16.83 6.25
C ALA A 132 11.65 -15.33 6.06
N PRO A 133 12.88 -14.87 6.35
CA PRO A 133 13.24 -13.47 6.19
C PRO A 133 13.12 -13.04 4.72
N VAL A 134 12.56 -11.86 4.49
CA VAL A 134 12.40 -11.29 3.14
C VAL A 134 13.36 -10.13 2.99
N SER A 135 14.27 -10.24 2.01
CA SER A 135 15.20 -9.16 1.66
C SER A 135 14.64 -8.30 0.53
N ASN A 136 14.56 -6.99 0.76
CA ASN A 136 14.17 -6.01 -0.27
C ASN A 136 15.30 -5.71 -1.27
N THR A 137 16.53 -6.14 -0.96
CA THR A 137 17.72 -5.88 -1.81
C THR A 137 18.01 -7.03 -2.78
N ASN A 138 17.25 -8.11 -2.70
CA ASN A 138 17.41 -9.29 -3.55
C ASN A 138 17.15 -8.93 -5.02
N GLY A 139 18.10 -9.21 -5.91
CA GLY A 139 17.99 -8.97 -7.34
C GLY A 139 16.81 -9.71 -7.98
N TRP A 140 16.55 -10.95 -7.55
CA TRP A 140 15.43 -11.75 -8.04
C TRP A 140 14.08 -11.12 -7.65
N GLY A 141 13.91 -10.70 -6.39
CA GLY A 141 12.67 -10.03 -5.93
C GLY A 141 12.39 -8.74 -6.70
N ARG A 142 13.43 -7.95 -7.01
CA ARG A 142 13.29 -6.75 -7.85
C ARG A 142 12.85 -7.09 -9.29
N ASN A 143 13.34 -8.21 -9.85
CA ASN A 143 12.94 -8.65 -11.19
C ASN A 143 11.47 -9.08 -11.21
N VAL A 144 11.01 -9.82 -10.19
CA VAL A 144 9.59 -10.19 -10.03
C VAL A 144 8.72 -8.94 -9.88
N ALA A 145 9.10 -8.00 -9.02
CA ALA A 145 8.36 -6.75 -8.86
C ALA A 145 8.27 -5.97 -10.17
N ARG A 146 9.38 -5.85 -10.92
CA ARG A 146 9.42 -5.22 -12.24
C ARG A 146 8.52 -5.91 -13.25
N PHE A 147 8.51 -7.25 -13.27
CA PHE A 147 7.63 -8.02 -14.13
C PHE A 147 6.15 -7.77 -13.80
N ILE A 148 5.78 -7.77 -12.50
CA ILE A 148 4.41 -7.48 -12.07
C ILE A 148 4.03 -6.06 -12.47
N CYS A 149 4.83 -5.04 -12.14
CA CYS A 149 4.55 -3.67 -12.52
C CYS A 149 4.36 -3.50 -14.03
N LYS A 150 5.23 -4.11 -14.83
CA LYS A 150 5.16 -4.01 -16.29
C LYS A 150 3.90 -4.63 -16.91
N HIS A 151 3.43 -5.76 -16.37
CA HIS A 151 2.39 -6.55 -17.02
C HIS A 151 1.03 -6.51 -16.33
N ALA A 152 0.97 -6.33 -14.99
CA ALA A 152 -0.30 -6.27 -14.28
C ALA A 152 -0.94 -4.88 -14.33
N VAL A 153 -0.14 -3.81 -14.29
CA VAL A 153 -0.68 -2.45 -14.29
C VAL A 153 -1.39 -2.10 -15.59
N GLY A 154 -0.82 -2.49 -16.73
CA GLY A 154 -1.46 -2.28 -18.04
C GLY A 154 -2.75 -3.08 -18.27
N TYR A 155 -3.09 -3.98 -17.36
CA TYR A 155 -4.37 -4.69 -17.38
C TYR A 155 -5.54 -3.77 -17.03
N PHE A 156 -5.31 -2.81 -16.13
CA PHE A 156 -6.38 -1.94 -15.65
C PHE A 156 -6.39 -0.64 -16.45
N PRO A 157 -7.56 -0.20 -16.94
CA PRO A 157 -7.71 1.14 -17.53
C PRO A 157 -7.80 2.19 -16.40
N ILE A 158 -6.70 2.38 -15.65
CA ILE A 158 -6.64 3.35 -14.54
C ILE A 158 -6.10 4.67 -15.04
N THR A 159 -6.85 5.75 -14.86
CA THR A 159 -6.39 7.12 -15.10
C THR A 159 -6.05 7.76 -13.76
N LEU A 160 -4.83 8.30 -13.64
CA LEU A 160 -4.41 9.10 -12.50
C LEU A 160 -4.55 10.59 -12.84
N HIS A 161 -5.24 11.33 -11.97
CA HIS A 161 -5.41 12.77 -12.04
C HIS A 161 -4.77 13.39 -10.79
N VAL A 162 -3.82 14.30 -10.98
CA VAL A 162 -3.18 15.04 -9.89
C VAL A 162 -3.58 16.50 -10.01
N GLU A 163 -4.33 17.04 -9.04
CA GLU A 163 -4.87 18.39 -9.10
C GLU A 163 -3.79 19.46 -9.20
N ASP A 164 -2.70 19.28 -8.46
CA ASP A 164 -1.56 20.19 -8.43
C ASP A 164 -0.27 19.38 -8.32
N TYR A 165 0.30 19.05 -9.47
CA TYR A 165 1.51 18.22 -9.53
C TYR A 165 2.74 18.95 -9.00
N ASP A 166 2.79 20.25 -9.20
CA ASP A 166 3.92 21.10 -8.84
C ASP A 166 3.95 21.39 -7.31
N ALA A 167 2.85 21.11 -6.58
CA ALA A 167 2.78 21.19 -5.13
C ALA A 167 3.55 20.06 -4.40
N PHE A 168 4.05 19.05 -5.13
CA PHE A 168 4.78 17.93 -4.52
C PHE A 168 6.29 18.11 -4.66
N ASP A 169 6.96 18.37 -3.52
CA ASP A 169 8.42 18.39 -3.45
C ASP A 169 8.99 16.96 -3.31
N PRO A 170 9.88 16.52 -4.22
CA PRO A 170 10.52 15.20 -4.16
C PRO A 170 11.29 14.90 -2.87
N ASN A 171 11.69 15.94 -2.12
CA ASN A 171 12.44 15.81 -0.86
C ASN A 171 11.55 15.81 0.38
N THR A 172 10.25 16.08 0.22
CA THR A 172 9.27 16.09 1.32
C THR A 172 8.51 14.77 1.38
N ALA A 173 8.32 14.26 2.60
CA ALA A 173 7.51 13.08 2.85
C ALA A 173 6.04 13.47 3.05
N TYR A 174 5.11 12.75 2.45
CA TYR A 174 3.67 12.99 2.50
C TYR A 174 2.93 11.77 3.06
N VAL A 175 1.77 12.02 3.66
CA VAL A 175 0.82 11.00 4.10
C VAL A 175 -0.39 11.00 3.18
N PHE A 176 -0.49 10.00 2.32
CA PHE A 176 -1.63 9.82 1.41
C PHE A 176 -2.73 9.03 2.11
N GLY A 177 -3.88 9.65 2.31
CA GLY A 177 -5.10 8.99 2.76
C GLY A 177 -5.96 8.65 1.55
N TYR A 178 -6.01 7.36 1.22
CA TYR A 178 -6.71 6.85 0.03
C TYR A 178 -8.05 6.23 0.40
N GLU A 179 -9.09 6.58 -0.32
CA GLU A 179 -10.45 6.04 -0.20
C GLU A 179 -11.06 5.77 -1.59
N PRO A 180 -11.99 4.84 -1.70
CA PRO A 180 -12.42 3.84 -0.73
C PRO A 180 -11.51 2.61 -0.73
N HIS A 181 -11.63 1.74 0.33
CA HIS A 181 -10.90 0.45 0.37
C HIS A 181 -11.48 -0.56 -0.63
N CYS A 182 -12.82 -0.63 -0.76
CA CYS A 182 -13.53 -1.65 -1.52
C CYS A 182 -13.07 -3.08 -1.18
N ALA A 183 -13.26 -4.06 -2.08
CA ALA A 183 -12.73 -5.41 -1.89
C ALA A 183 -11.18 -5.44 -1.91
N MET A 184 -10.58 -4.64 -2.79
CA MET A 184 -9.13 -4.45 -2.91
C MET A 184 -8.82 -3.03 -3.41
N PRO A 185 -7.94 -2.26 -2.76
CA PRO A 185 -7.60 -0.90 -3.16
C PRO A 185 -6.61 -0.90 -4.34
N LEU A 186 -7.07 -1.38 -5.51
CA LEU A 186 -6.22 -1.57 -6.69
C LEU A 186 -5.75 -0.24 -7.30
N GLY A 187 -6.59 0.79 -7.23
CA GLY A 187 -6.23 2.12 -7.73
C GLY A 187 -5.08 2.77 -6.96
N LEU A 188 -4.88 2.40 -5.69
CA LEU A 188 -3.76 2.87 -4.88
C LEU A 188 -2.39 2.59 -5.52
N TRP A 189 -2.33 1.58 -6.38
CA TRP A 189 -1.09 1.19 -7.03
C TRP A 189 -0.49 2.28 -7.93
N VAL A 190 -1.32 3.13 -8.56
CA VAL A 190 -0.82 4.17 -9.48
C VAL A 190 -0.04 5.29 -8.78
N VAL A 191 -0.24 5.50 -7.47
CA VAL A 191 0.55 6.45 -6.70
C VAL A 191 1.83 5.84 -6.12
N ALA A 192 2.05 4.53 -6.27
CA ALA A 192 3.22 3.84 -5.75
C ALA A 192 4.52 4.25 -6.47
N ALA A 193 5.62 4.33 -5.74
CA ALA A 193 6.93 4.71 -6.29
C ALA A 193 7.39 3.89 -7.50
N PRO A 194 7.13 2.55 -7.60
CA PRO A 194 7.50 1.79 -8.78
C PRO A 194 6.83 2.24 -10.08
N MET A 195 5.74 2.98 -9.99
CA MET A 195 5.01 3.50 -11.15
C MET A 195 5.64 4.77 -11.74
N GLY A 196 6.29 5.58 -10.90
CA GLY A 196 6.99 6.79 -11.31
C GLY A 196 6.08 7.93 -11.79
N PHE A 197 4.75 7.89 -11.49
CA PHE A 197 3.83 8.97 -11.90
C PHE A 197 3.87 10.15 -10.95
N MET A 198 4.02 9.90 -9.65
CA MET A 198 4.23 10.95 -8.67
C MET A 198 5.71 11.35 -8.63
N PRO A 199 6.03 12.64 -8.38
CA PRO A 199 7.42 13.11 -8.27
C PRO A 199 8.05 12.69 -6.94
N LEU A 200 7.65 11.54 -6.39
CA LEU A 200 8.00 11.04 -5.07
C LEU A 200 8.76 9.70 -5.18
N PRO A 201 10.10 9.74 -5.25
CA PRO A 201 10.91 8.54 -5.48
C PRO A 201 10.90 7.57 -4.30
N LYS A 202 10.54 8.04 -3.11
CA LYS A 202 10.50 7.25 -1.88
C LYS A 202 9.06 7.15 -1.39
N MET A 203 8.40 6.03 -1.67
CA MET A 203 7.03 5.80 -1.24
C MET A 203 6.84 4.38 -0.71
N LYS A 204 6.01 4.23 0.32
CA LYS A 204 5.58 2.96 0.89
C LYS A 204 4.06 2.89 0.95
N ILE A 205 3.51 1.72 0.66
CA ILE A 205 2.08 1.44 0.85
C ILE A 205 1.91 0.64 2.14
N LEU A 206 1.09 1.14 3.04
CA LEU A 206 0.78 0.49 4.32
C LEU A 206 -0.41 -0.45 4.12
N ALA A 207 -0.18 -1.76 4.29
CA ALA A 207 -1.21 -2.78 4.16
C ALA A 207 -1.42 -3.54 5.46
N SER A 208 -2.55 -4.24 5.59
CA SER A 208 -2.88 -5.01 6.79
C SER A 208 -1.73 -5.94 7.19
N SER A 209 -1.36 -5.94 8.48
CA SER A 209 -0.30 -6.81 8.99
C SER A 209 -0.62 -8.29 8.77
N ALA A 210 -1.90 -8.68 8.73
CA ALA A 210 -2.31 -10.05 8.47
C ALA A 210 -1.85 -10.55 7.09
N ALA A 211 -1.84 -9.69 6.07
CA ALA A 211 -1.39 -10.04 4.73
C ALA A 211 0.09 -10.45 4.67
N PHE A 212 0.91 -9.97 5.62
CA PHE A 212 2.32 -10.32 5.73
C PHE A 212 2.58 -11.65 6.48
N TYR A 213 1.53 -12.34 6.90
CA TYR A 213 1.59 -13.73 7.35
C TYR A 213 1.13 -14.73 6.28
N THR A 214 0.69 -14.23 5.10
CA THR A 214 0.32 -15.10 3.99
C THR A 214 1.59 -15.48 3.21
N PRO A 215 1.95 -16.80 3.11
CA PRO A 215 3.10 -17.25 2.34
C PRO A 215 3.05 -16.77 0.89
N PHE A 216 4.19 -16.59 0.27
CA PHE A 216 4.37 -16.03 -1.08
C PHE A 216 3.86 -14.59 -1.25
N GLN A 217 2.66 -14.24 -0.80
CA GLN A 217 2.15 -12.87 -0.83
C GLN A 217 3.05 -11.92 -0.04
N ARG A 218 3.48 -12.33 1.15
CA ARG A 218 4.41 -11.57 1.98
C ARG A 218 5.68 -11.18 1.21
N GLN A 219 6.29 -12.12 0.49
CA GLN A 219 7.49 -11.89 -0.30
C GLN A 219 7.20 -10.90 -1.43
N ILE A 220 6.17 -11.18 -2.23
CA ILE A 220 5.80 -10.37 -3.39
C ILE A 220 5.44 -8.94 -2.97
N TRP A 221 4.60 -8.77 -1.96
CA TRP A 221 4.20 -7.45 -1.49
C TRP A 221 5.36 -6.66 -0.91
N THR A 222 6.28 -7.32 -0.20
CA THR A 222 7.50 -6.66 0.29
C THR A 222 8.37 -6.17 -0.87
N TRP A 223 8.55 -6.98 -1.93
CA TRP A 223 9.30 -6.57 -3.12
C TRP A 223 8.63 -5.44 -3.90
N LEU A 224 7.32 -5.41 -3.89
CA LEU A 224 6.52 -4.33 -4.48
C LEU A 224 6.52 -3.04 -3.64
N GLY A 225 7.14 -3.02 -2.47
CA GLY A 225 7.26 -1.84 -1.61
C GLY A 225 6.17 -1.69 -0.56
N LEU A 226 5.27 -2.68 -0.41
CA LEU A 226 4.29 -2.67 0.67
C LEU A 226 4.95 -3.01 2.01
N VAL A 227 4.40 -2.47 3.10
CA VAL A 227 4.86 -2.69 4.46
C VAL A 227 3.68 -2.88 5.42
N PRO A 228 3.86 -3.61 6.54
CA PRO A 228 2.80 -3.77 7.52
C PRO A 228 2.33 -2.43 8.10
N ALA A 229 1.02 -2.21 8.13
CA ALA A 229 0.37 -1.01 8.68
C ALA A 229 0.43 -1.03 10.21
N SER A 230 1.58 -0.71 10.76
CA SER A 230 1.79 -0.49 12.19
C SER A 230 2.25 0.95 12.45
N ARG A 231 1.88 1.49 13.62
CA ARG A 231 2.35 2.83 14.02
C ARG A 231 3.86 2.94 13.95
N LYS A 232 4.59 1.90 14.37
CA LYS A 232 6.06 1.85 14.34
C LYS A 232 6.59 2.01 12.91
N ASN A 233 6.08 1.22 11.96
CA ASN A 233 6.52 1.29 10.56
C ASN A 233 6.16 2.64 9.94
N PHE A 234 4.95 3.12 10.19
CA PHE A 234 4.47 4.38 9.63
C PHE A 234 5.38 5.54 10.07
N SER A 235 5.58 5.72 11.38
CA SER A 235 6.47 6.77 11.91
C SER A 235 7.92 6.57 11.44
N TYR A 236 8.41 5.33 11.35
CA TYR A 236 9.76 5.03 10.90
C TYR A 236 10.00 5.46 9.44
N TYR A 237 9.09 5.09 8.53
CA TYR A 237 9.27 5.42 7.12
C TYR A 237 9.10 6.91 6.84
N LEU A 238 8.14 7.58 7.46
CA LEU A 238 8.01 9.04 7.35
C LEU A 238 9.26 9.75 7.90
N GLY A 239 9.76 9.34 9.07
CA GLY A 239 10.99 9.89 9.65
C GLY A 239 12.26 9.61 8.80
N ALA A 240 12.25 8.58 7.97
CA ALA A 240 13.29 8.26 7.00
C ALA A 240 13.09 8.95 5.62
N GLY A 241 12.14 9.88 5.51
CA GLY A 241 11.85 10.65 4.30
C GLY A 241 11.08 9.87 3.22
N TYR A 242 10.37 8.79 3.59
CA TYR A 242 9.45 8.11 2.67
C TYR A 242 8.05 8.67 2.81
N SER A 243 7.42 9.01 1.71
CA SER A 243 5.96 9.19 1.68
C SER A 243 5.26 7.85 1.97
N CYS A 244 4.12 7.92 2.62
CA CYS A 244 3.35 6.73 3.00
C CYS A 244 1.91 6.85 2.54
N ALA A 245 1.39 5.82 1.85
CA ALA A 245 -0.01 5.73 1.51
C ALA A 245 -0.72 4.72 2.41
N VAL A 246 -1.87 5.09 2.91
CA VAL A 246 -2.71 4.29 3.79
C VAL A 246 -4.17 4.41 3.37
N VAL A 247 -4.94 3.33 3.54
CA VAL A 247 -6.41 3.35 3.46
C VAL A 247 -6.94 3.45 4.89
N PRO A 248 -7.40 4.63 5.34
CA PRO A 248 -7.80 4.84 6.74
C PRO A 248 -8.90 3.91 7.22
N GLY A 249 -9.94 3.69 6.41
CA GLY A 249 -11.04 2.78 6.68
C GLY A 249 -10.59 1.33 6.83
N GLY A 250 -9.68 0.89 5.98
CA GLY A 250 -9.10 -0.44 5.95
C GLY A 250 -10.16 -1.54 5.86
N LEU A 251 -9.87 -2.73 6.39
CA LEU A 251 -10.77 -3.87 6.34
C LEU A 251 -12.14 -3.64 7.01
N ARG A 252 -12.28 -2.64 7.90
CA ARG A 252 -13.58 -2.33 8.52
C ARG A 252 -14.54 -1.68 7.54
N GLU A 253 -14.05 -0.94 6.57
CA GLU A 253 -14.86 -0.32 5.54
C GLU A 253 -15.62 -1.35 4.73
N MET A 254 -15.03 -2.54 4.49
CA MET A 254 -15.72 -3.65 3.83
C MET A 254 -17.02 -4.10 4.51
N LEU A 255 -17.18 -3.81 5.81
CA LEU A 255 -18.43 -4.10 6.54
C LEU A 255 -19.57 -3.15 6.18
N TYR A 256 -19.23 -2.01 5.61
CA TYR A 256 -20.18 -0.96 5.22
C TYR A 256 -20.37 -0.87 3.71
N MET A 257 -19.65 -1.69 2.94
CA MET A 257 -19.91 -1.80 1.50
C MET A 257 -21.36 -2.18 1.26
N ASP A 258 -21.99 -1.53 0.28
CA ASP A 258 -23.35 -1.77 -0.12
C ASP A 258 -23.42 -2.08 -1.62
N HIS A 259 -24.51 -2.67 -2.07
CA HIS A 259 -24.82 -2.87 -3.50
C HIS A 259 -25.62 -1.69 -4.09
N GLU A 260 -25.82 -0.64 -3.31
CA GLU A 260 -26.48 0.60 -3.77
C GLU A 260 -25.60 1.28 -4.84
N PRO A 261 -26.11 1.43 -6.09
CA PRO A 261 -25.28 1.88 -7.21
C PRO A 261 -24.79 3.34 -7.09
N ASP A 262 -25.48 4.16 -6.30
CA ASP A 262 -25.21 5.59 -6.14
C ASP A 262 -24.62 5.95 -4.76
N SER A 263 -24.03 4.99 -4.06
CA SER A 263 -23.47 5.18 -2.73
C SER A 263 -22.05 4.64 -2.64
N GLU A 264 -21.14 5.46 -2.14
CA GLU A 264 -19.78 5.07 -1.74
C GLU A 264 -19.57 5.41 -0.26
N VAL A 265 -18.86 4.54 0.44
CA VAL A 265 -18.61 4.69 1.87
C VAL A 265 -17.14 4.92 2.13
N ALA A 266 -16.83 5.98 2.92
CA ALA A 266 -15.52 6.22 3.50
C ALA A 266 -15.59 6.09 5.04
N PHE A 267 -15.01 5.04 5.59
CA PHE A 267 -15.01 4.79 7.03
C PHE A 267 -13.84 5.52 7.71
N ILE A 268 -13.91 6.85 7.82
CA ILE A 268 -12.79 7.66 8.28
C ILE A 268 -13.06 8.51 9.54
N ARG A 269 -14.32 8.79 9.93
CA ARG A 269 -14.63 9.66 11.07
C ARG A 269 -13.95 9.21 12.37
N SER A 270 -13.87 7.91 12.61
CA SER A 270 -13.20 7.34 13.78
C SER A 270 -11.70 7.07 13.59
N ARG A 271 -11.16 7.33 12.39
CA ARG A 271 -9.81 6.95 11.97
C ARG A 271 -8.82 8.11 12.04
N LYS A 272 -8.49 8.55 13.24
CA LYS A 272 -7.61 9.70 13.48
C LYS A 272 -6.12 9.34 13.65
N GLY A 273 -5.78 8.04 13.60
CA GLY A 273 -4.41 7.58 13.86
C GLY A 273 -3.38 8.05 12.82
N PHE A 274 -3.75 8.09 11.53
CA PHE A 274 -2.87 8.55 10.46
C PHE A 274 -2.62 10.07 10.55
N VAL A 275 -3.64 10.85 10.92
CA VAL A 275 -3.54 12.31 11.16
C VAL A 275 -2.60 12.60 12.32
N ARG A 276 -2.75 11.88 13.44
CA ARG A 276 -1.84 12.00 14.59
C ARG A 276 -0.38 11.78 14.17
N ILE A 277 -0.11 10.76 13.36
CA ILE A 277 1.24 10.46 12.88
C ILE A 277 1.74 11.54 11.92
N ALA A 278 0.89 12.06 11.03
CA ALA A 278 1.21 13.17 10.14
C ALA A 278 1.65 14.41 10.94
N ILE A 279 0.88 14.81 11.96
CA ILE A 279 1.23 15.94 12.85
C ILE A 279 2.55 15.64 13.60
N GLN A 280 2.71 14.43 14.15
CA GLN A 280 3.93 14.07 14.89
C GLN A 280 5.20 14.11 14.03
N THR A 281 5.08 13.83 12.75
CA THR A 281 6.20 13.84 11.80
C THR A 281 6.35 15.16 11.06
N GLY A 282 5.30 16.00 11.03
CA GLY A 282 5.24 17.22 10.24
C GLY A 282 5.08 16.94 8.74
N CYS A 283 4.48 15.81 8.37
CA CYS A 283 4.30 15.42 6.99
C CYS A 283 2.90 15.83 6.50
N PRO A 284 2.78 16.59 5.39
CA PRO A 284 1.49 17.01 4.85
C PRO A 284 0.58 15.82 4.52
N LEU A 285 -0.73 16.02 4.70
CA LEU A 285 -1.77 15.03 4.37
C LEU A 285 -2.26 15.25 2.94
N VAL A 286 -2.43 14.18 2.19
CA VAL A 286 -2.92 14.22 0.81
C VAL A 286 -4.18 13.37 0.68
N PRO A 287 -5.35 13.96 0.39
CA PRO A 287 -6.55 13.20 0.13
C PRO A 287 -6.47 12.57 -1.26
N VAL A 288 -6.85 11.29 -1.34
CA VAL A 288 -6.91 10.54 -2.60
C VAL A 288 -8.22 9.78 -2.68
N PHE A 289 -8.92 9.92 -3.81
CA PHE A 289 -10.17 9.21 -4.07
C PHE A 289 -10.12 8.44 -5.39
N CYS A 290 -10.65 7.20 -5.39
CA CYS A 290 -10.72 6.36 -6.57
C CYS A 290 -12.16 6.04 -6.95
N PHE A 291 -12.61 6.48 -8.10
CA PHE A 291 -13.90 6.12 -8.67
C PHE A 291 -13.81 4.82 -9.48
N GLY A 292 -14.87 4.01 -9.41
CA GLY A 292 -15.04 2.79 -10.20
C GLY A 292 -14.31 1.56 -9.67
N GLN A 293 -13.66 1.65 -8.50
CA GLN A 293 -12.96 0.54 -7.86
C GLN A 293 -13.92 -0.45 -7.21
N ASP A 294 -15.10 -0.01 -6.79
CA ASP A 294 -16.17 -0.79 -6.18
C ASP A 294 -16.63 -1.97 -7.08
N ARG A 295 -16.59 -1.78 -8.39
CA ARG A 295 -17.05 -2.72 -9.41
C ARG A 295 -16.01 -3.69 -9.95
N VAL A 296 -14.74 -3.56 -9.51
CA VAL A 296 -13.63 -4.39 -10.04
C VAL A 296 -13.70 -5.83 -9.57
N TYR A 297 -14.42 -6.08 -8.47
CA TYR A 297 -14.73 -7.40 -7.95
C TYR A 297 -16.22 -7.48 -7.58
N ASN A 298 -16.83 -8.64 -7.84
CA ASN A 298 -18.06 -9.01 -7.16
C ASN A 298 -17.73 -9.45 -5.75
N TRP A 299 -18.63 -9.23 -4.83
CA TRP A 299 -18.45 -9.63 -3.45
C TRP A 299 -19.74 -10.09 -2.80
N TRP A 300 -19.59 -10.87 -1.75
CA TRP A 300 -20.67 -11.33 -0.90
C TRP A 300 -20.25 -11.23 0.56
N ARG A 301 -21.11 -10.68 1.38
CA ARG A 301 -20.90 -10.56 2.82
C ARG A 301 -21.78 -11.59 3.55
N PRO A 302 -21.18 -12.51 4.35
CA PRO A 302 -21.93 -13.41 5.20
C PRO A 302 -22.81 -12.63 6.19
N GLY A 303 -24.10 -12.96 6.27
CA GLY A 303 -25.05 -12.32 7.21
C GLY A 303 -24.82 -12.68 8.69
N SER A 304 -23.85 -13.54 9.00
CA SER A 304 -23.59 -14.01 10.35
C SER A 304 -22.68 -13.04 11.14
N ASN A 305 -23.22 -12.45 12.21
CA ASN A 305 -22.45 -11.63 13.13
C ASN A 305 -21.25 -12.38 13.76
N LEU A 306 -21.33 -13.70 13.89
CA LEU A 306 -20.25 -14.52 14.40
C LEU A 306 -19.07 -14.55 13.41
N LEU A 307 -19.34 -14.75 12.12
CA LEU A 307 -18.29 -14.73 11.08
C LEU A 307 -17.63 -13.36 10.98
N VAL A 308 -18.39 -12.28 11.09
CA VAL A 308 -17.86 -10.91 11.13
C VAL A 308 -16.94 -10.70 12.34
N LYS A 309 -17.33 -11.20 13.52
CA LYS A 309 -16.49 -11.14 14.74
C LYS A 309 -15.20 -11.95 14.58
N ILE A 310 -15.29 -13.16 14.03
CA ILE A 310 -14.13 -14.03 13.76
C ILE A 310 -13.18 -13.35 12.75
N ALA A 311 -13.71 -12.82 11.65
CA ALA A 311 -12.92 -12.08 10.67
C ALA A 311 -12.21 -10.87 11.29
N GLY A 312 -12.90 -10.13 12.15
CA GLY A 312 -12.32 -9.00 12.89
C GLY A 312 -11.19 -9.43 13.84
N LEU A 313 -11.34 -10.56 14.54
CA LEU A 313 -10.31 -11.13 15.43
C LEU A 313 -9.07 -11.56 14.63
N LEU A 314 -9.28 -12.20 13.49
CA LEU A 314 -8.21 -12.66 12.60
C LEU A 314 -7.62 -11.54 11.73
N LYS A 315 -8.17 -10.32 11.80
CA LYS A 315 -7.82 -9.20 10.92
C LYS A 315 -7.89 -9.58 9.44
N ALA A 316 -8.85 -10.44 9.11
CA ALA A 316 -9.14 -10.93 7.78
C ALA A 316 -10.32 -10.14 7.18
N PRO A 317 -10.45 -10.09 5.84
CA PRO A 317 -11.63 -9.51 5.21
C PRO A 317 -12.90 -10.28 5.63
N ALA A 318 -13.97 -9.54 5.94
CA ALA A 318 -15.27 -10.12 6.32
C ALA A 318 -16.19 -10.36 5.10
N ILE A 319 -15.63 -10.37 3.92
CA ILE A 319 -16.32 -10.60 2.65
C ILE A 319 -15.62 -11.69 1.84
N VAL A 320 -16.38 -12.39 1.03
CA VAL A 320 -15.87 -13.23 -0.06
C VAL A 320 -15.98 -12.41 -1.33
N PHE A 321 -14.91 -12.30 -2.10
CA PHE A 321 -14.92 -11.54 -3.34
C PHE A 321 -14.28 -12.36 -4.48
N TRP A 322 -14.73 -12.09 -5.70
CA TRP A 322 -14.25 -12.77 -6.90
C TRP A 322 -14.35 -11.85 -8.12
N GLY A 323 -13.47 -12.08 -9.08
CA GLY A 323 -13.48 -11.39 -10.37
C GLY A 323 -13.96 -12.26 -11.51
N LYS A 324 -13.31 -12.15 -12.67
CA LYS A 324 -13.66 -12.91 -13.89
C LYS A 324 -13.63 -14.41 -13.64
N PHE A 325 -14.62 -15.12 -14.12
CA PHE A 325 -14.75 -16.58 -14.03
C PHE A 325 -14.76 -17.12 -12.57
N GLY A 326 -15.16 -16.30 -11.59
CA GLY A 326 -15.10 -16.69 -10.18
C GLY A 326 -13.68 -16.77 -9.60
N THR A 327 -12.68 -16.18 -10.25
CA THR A 327 -11.27 -16.25 -9.87
C THR A 327 -10.79 -14.95 -9.21
N PHE A 328 -9.50 -14.90 -8.89
CA PHE A 328 -8.81 -13.69 -8.41
C PHE A 328 -8.60 -12.62 -9.49
N ILE A 329 -8.88 -12.92 -10.76
CA ILE A 329 -8.66 -11.98 -11.88
C ILE A 329 -9.75 -10.91 -11.82
N PRO A 330 -9.43 -9.63 -11.55
CA PRO A 330 -10.44 -8.58 -11.43
C PRO A 330 -11.15 -8.31 -12.76
N PHE A 331 -12.32 -7.68 -12.70
CA PHE A 331 -12.96 -7.14 -13.90
C PHE A 331 -12.13 -5.96 -14.43
N GLN A 332 -12.01 -5.90 -15.75
CA GLN A 332 -11.24 -4.85 -16.43
C GLN A 332 -12.15 -3.63 -16.67
N LEU A 333 -12.42 -2.91 -15.60
CA LEU A 333 -13.28 -1.72 -15.62
C LEU A 333 -12.44 -0.46 -15.45
N PRO A 334 -12.87 0.69 -16.02
CA PRO A 334 -12.16 1.94 -15.86
C PRO A 334 -12.18 2.40 -14.40
N MET A 335 -11.02 2.84 -13.94
CA MET A 335 -10.84 3.46 -12.62
C MET A 335 -10.20 4.83 -12.79
N HIS A 336 -10.64 5.80 -12.00
CA HIS A 336 -10.10 7.15 -11.99
C HIS A 336 -9.63 7.50 -10.59
N VAL A 337 -8.33 7.67 -10.42
CA VAL A 337 -7.71 8.05 -9.16
C VAL A 337 -7.43 9.55 -9.17
N PHE A 338 -7.98 10.28 -8.23
CA PHE A 338 -7.77 11.70 -8.05
C PHE A 338 -6.91 11.93 -6.81
N VAL A 339 -5.82 12.67 -6.98
CA VAL A 339 -4.92 13.11 -5.92
C VAL A 339 -5.17 14.61 -5.71
N GLY A 340 -5.64 14.97 -4.52
CA GLY A 340 -5.88 16.34 -4.14
C GLY A 340 -4.60 17.08 -3.72
N ARG A 341 -4.75 18.35 -3.35
CA ARG A 341 -3.64 19.18 -2.86
C ARG A 341 -3.16 18.72 -1.48
N PRO A 342 -1.85 18.82 -1.19
CA PRO A 342 -1.33 18.59 0.14
C PRO A 342 -1.94 19.57 1.17
N ILE A 343 -2.31 19.04 2.32
CA ILE A 343 -2.80 19.78 3.48
C ILE A 343 -1.61 19.89 4.44
N GLU A 344 -1.09 21.10 4.59
CA GLU A 344 0.03 21.38 5.47
C GLU A 344 -0.33 21.14 6.94
N VAL A 345 0.62 20.58 7.69
CA VAL A 345 0.47 20.32 9.12
C VAL A 345 1.66 20.86 9.89
N THR A 346 1.40 21.54 11.00
CA THR A 346 2.46 21.97 11.91
C THR A 346 2.94 20.78 12.74
N LYS A 347 4.27 20.57 12.74
CA LYS A 347 4.87 19.46 13.50
C LYS A 347 4.67 19.69 15.00
N ASN A 348 4.04 18.70 15.66
CA ASN A 348 3.89 18.65 17.10
C ASN A 348 4.08 17.19 17.57
N ASN A 349 5.10 16.94 18.40
CA ASN A 349 5.41 15.58 18.88
C ASN A 349 4.33 15.00 19.81
N GLN A 350 3.55 15.87 20.47
CA GLN A 350 2.48 15.50 21.39
C GLN A 350 1.19 16.26 21.06
N PRO A 351 0.57 15.99 19.88
CA PRO A 351 -0.61 16.72 19.47
C PRO A 351 -1.79 16.44 20.40
N THR A 352 -2.52 17.50 20.75
CA THR A 352 -3.76 17.43 21.51
C THR A 352 -4.85 16.75 20.68
N MET A 353 -5.94 16.34 21.32
CA MET A 353 -7.09 15.78 20.59
C MET A 353 -7.77 16.86 19.71
N ASP A 354 -7.75 18.10 20.14
CA ASP A 354 -8.36 19.21 19.40
C ASP A 354 -7.57 19.51 18.12
N GLU A 355 -6.22 19.57 18.18
CA GLU A 355 -5.37 19.68 16.99
C GLU A 355 -5.59 18.54 16.02
N ILE A 356 -5.69 17.29 16.52
CA ILE A 356 -5.95 16.12 15.68
C ILE A 356 -7.33 16.21 15.04
N ASN A 357 -8.35 16.64 15.79
CA ASN A 357 -9.71 16.79 15.28
C ASN A 357 -9.77 17.87 14.20
N GLU A 358 -9.15 19.01 14.41
CA GLU A 358 -9.11 20.11 13.45
C GLU A 358 -8.47 19.66 12.11
N VAL A 359 -7.29 19.05 12.17
CA VAL A 359 -6.59 18.57 10.96
C VAL A 359 -7.36 17.43 10.29
N HIS A 360 -7.99 16.56 11.09
CA HIS A 360 -8.83 15.48 10.58
C HIS A 360 -10.07 16.00 9.84
N GLU A 361 -10.75 17.01 10.36
CA GLU A 361 -11.90 17.63 9.68
C GLU A 361 -11.46 18.33 8.38
N LYS A 362 -10.31 19.01 8.37
CA LYS A 362 -9.74 19.56 7.13
C LYS A 362 -9.51 18.47 6.08
N PHE A 363 -8.99 17.31 6.49
CA PHE A 363 -8.80 16.18 5.60
C PHE A 363 -10.12 15.62 5.06
N VAL A 364 -11.13 15.45 5.93
CA VAL A 364 -12.46 14.95 5.53
C VAL A 364 -13.12 15.90 4.56
N MET A 365 -13.08 17.21 4.84
CA MET A 365 -13.64 18.24 3.95
C MET A 365 -12.93 18.23 2.58
N ALA A 366 -11.60 18.17 2.56
CA ALA A 366 -10.83 18.13 1.32
C ALA A 366 -11.13 16.86 0.50
N LEU A 367 -11.34 15.71 1.16
CA LEU A 367 -11.73 14.47 0.49
C LEU A 367 -13.14 14.57 -0.12
N GLN A 368 -14.09 15.16 0.61
CA GLN A 368 -15.46 15.40 0.12
C GLN A 368 -15.48 16.40 -1.03
N GLU A 369 -14.68 17.45 -0.96
CA GLU A 369 -14.52 18.42 -2.03
C GLU A 369 -13.94 17.76 -3.29
N LEU A 370 -12.86 16.98 -3.15
CA LEU A 370 -12.24 16.22 -4.23
C LEU A 370 -13.27 15.29 -4.90
N PHE A 371 -14.05 14.56 -4.11
CA PHE A 371 -15.12 13.69 -4.60
C PHE A 371 -16.18 14.48 -5.37
N ASN A 372 -16.76 15.51 -4.76
CA ASN A 372 -17.85 16.28 -5.36
C ASN A 372 -17.44 16.99 -6.65
N LYS A 373 -16.21 17.51 -6.70
CA LYS A 373 -15.65 18.18 -7.87
C LYS A 373 -15.49 17.24 -9.06
N HIS A 374 -15.10 15.97 -8.80
CA HIS A 374 -14.69 15.07 -9.87
C HIS A 374 -15.73 14.00 -10.24
N LYS A 375 -16.76 13.74 -9.45
CA LYS A 375 -17.79 12.74 -9.77
C LYS A 375 -18.51 12.99 -11.10
N TYR A 376 -18.69 14.25 -11.48
CA TYR A 376 -19.28 14.63 -12.76
C TYR A 376 -18.37 14.28 -13.95
N LYS A 377 -17.05 14.43 -13.79
CA LYS A 377 -16.07 14.15 -14.85
C LYS A 377 -15.97 12.65 -15.18
N VAL A 378 -16.27 11.80 -14.21
CA VAL A 378 -16.25 10.35 -14.39
C VAL A 378 -17.61 9.77 -14.75
N GLY A 379 -18.63 10.61 -14.98
CA GLY A 379 -19.98 10.17 -15.38
C GLY A 379 -20.82 9.59 -14.24
N CYS A 380 -20.51 9.94 -12.98
CA CYS A 380 -21.24 9.49 -11.79
C CYS A 380 -21.90 10.65 -11.02
N PRO A 381 -22.79 11.47 -11.67
CA PRO A 381 -23.32 12.69 -11.05
C PRO A 381 -24.16 12.41 -9.78
N ASN A 382 -24.85 11.28 -9.73
CA ASN A 382 -25.74 10.91 -8.64
C ASN A 382 -24.99 10.27 -7.46
N LEU A 383 -23.73 9.85 -7.66
CA LEU A 383 -22.95 9.18 -6.63
C LEU A 383 -22.80 10.07 -5.40
N GLN A 384 -23.03 9.48 -4.22
CA GLN A 384 -22.93 10.16 -2.93
C GLN A 384 -21.86 9.50 -2.07
N LEU A 385 -21.02 10.32 -1.44
CA LEU A 385 -20.00 9.84 -0.49
C LEU A 385 -20.56 9.91 0.93
N GLN A 386 -20.72 8.76 1.55
CA GLN A 386 -21.09 8.63 2.96
C GLN A 386 -19.82 8.53 3.81
N VAL A 387 -19.52 9.58 4.57
CA VAL A 387 -18.39 9.60 5.51
C VAL A 387 -18.88 9.16 6.89
N ILE A 388 -18.43 8.01 7.38
CA ILE A 388 -18.84 7.37 8.62
C ILE A 388 -17.67 7.07 9.58
#